data_b3a39a1433552f0c28ff1ff2a1984214
#
_entry.id   b3a39a1433552f0c28ff1ff2a1984214
#
_cell.length_a   1.000
_cell.length_b   1.000
_cell.length_c   1.000
_cell.angle_alpha   90.00
_cell.angle_beta   90.00
_cell.angle_gamma   90.00
#
_symmetry.space_group_name_H-M   'P 1'
#
loop_
_entity.id
_entity.type
_entity.pdbx_description
1 polymer ?
#
loop_
_entity_poly.entity_id
_entity_poly.type
_entity_poly.pdbx_seq_one_letter_code
_entity_poly.pdbx_strand_id
1 'polypeptide(L)'
;MKQNVKIATLSIKGGVGKTQICATAAMHFSDHLIPVKVIDADLQQSLSRHRQRELATRSDKWVPYTIDFINTSDIESVRLLMAEVNKYPCCFMFDSPGNVNDPGLTLIYQELDYAIIPYELNADSVDATILFARLFRQHFRAKLYFIPNKVSSVFELRGEVRKAREDAVEELGKLGVITPDIKMTTCMNGYSTIDSLGRDKRSAVKEAFYEIMKPIWRVYNNK
;
A
#
# COMPACT_ATOMS: atom_id res chain seq x y z
N MET A 1 22.52 -4.34 -11.26
CA MET A 1 21.53 -3.32 -10.82
C MET A 1 20.47 -4.00 -9.97
N LYS A 2 19.99 -3.36 -8.88
CA LYS A 2 18.91 -3.90 -8.06
C LYS A 2 17.64 -3.98 -8.93
N GLN A 3 17.14 -5.19 -9.17
CA GLN A 3 15.96 -5.44 -9.99
C GLN A 3 14.72 -5.75 -9.14
N ASN A 4 14.84 -5.73 -7.82
CA ASN A 4 13.70 -5.87 -6.93
C ASN A 4 13.33 -4.52 -6.31
N VAL A 5 12.04 -4.34 -6.06
CA VAL A 5 11.49 -3.18 -5.36
C VAL A 5 10.63 -3.70 -4.22
N LYS A 6 10.77 -3.13 -3.04
CA LYS A 6 10.05 -3.51 -1.83
C LYS A 6 9.18 -2.35 -1.37
N ILE A 7 7.88 -2.60 -1.29
CA ILE A 7 6.87 -1.60 -0.93
C ILE A 7 6.03 -2.16 0.21
N ALA A 8 5.72 -1.36 1.21
CA ALA A 8 4.69 -1.74 2.19
C ALA A 8 3.56 -0.72 2.22
N THR A 9 2.34 -1.22 2.46
CA THR A 9 1.19 -0.37 2.78
C THR A 9 1.06 -0.32 4.29
N LEU A 10 1.22 0.87 4.86
CA LEU A 10 1.38 1.11 6.29
C LEU A 10 0.34 2.10 6.81
N SER A 11 -0.16 1.91 8.01
CA SER A 11 -0.88 2.94 8.80
C SER A 11 -1.18 2.41 10.19
N ILE A 12 -1.03 3.22 11.22
CA ILE A 12 -1.48 2.88 12.58
C ILE A 12 -2.98 3.08 12.77
N LYS A 13 -3.63 3.89 11.92
CA LYS A 13 -5.08 4.10 12.01
C LYS A 13 -5.83 2.95 11.36
N GLY A 14 -6.76 2.35 12.10
CA GLY A 14 -7.65 1.34 11.55
C GLY A 14 -8.63 1.91 10.52
N GLY A 15 -9.06 1.09 9.58
CA GLY A 15 -10.13 1.46 8.65
C GLY A 15 -9.75 2.37 7.47
N VAL A 16 -8.55 2.93 7.41
CA VAL A 16 -8.12 3.85 6.33
C VAL A 16 -7.97 3.20 4.94
N GLY A 17 -8.12 1.87 4.84
CA GLY A 17 -8.10 1.14 3.57
C GLY A 17 -6.76 0.55 3.17
N LYS A 18 -5.85 0.24 4.11
CA LYS A 18 -4.54 -0.37 3.82
C LYS A 18 -4.61 -1.55 2.85
N THR A 19 -5.28 -2.62 3.25
CA THR A 19 -5.43 -3.85 2.46
C THR A 19 -6.05 -3.59 1.09
N GLN A 20 -7.07 -2.74 1.02
CA GLN A 20 -7.69 -2.36 -0.25
C GLN A 20 -6.71 -1.61 -1.15
N ILE A 21 -5.97 -0.65 -0.62
CA ILE A 21 -4.95 0.11 -1.37
C ILE A 21 -3.84 -0.84 -1.83
N CYS A 22 -3.37 -1.75 -0.96
CA CYS A 22 -2.38 -2.76 -1.31
C CYS A 22 -2.84 -3.61 -2.51
N ALA A 23 -4.02 -4.22 -2.41
CA ALA A 23 -4.59 -5.06 -3.46
C ALA A 23 -4.82 -4.29 -4.76
N THR A 24 -5.38 -3.07 -4.67
CA THR A 24 -5.68 -2.24 -5.84
C THR A 24 -4.40 -1.76 -6.52
N ALA A 25 -3.37 -1.39 -5.76
CA ALA A 25 -2.06 -1.01 -6.30
C ALA A 25 -1.34 -2.20 -6.92
N ALA A 26 -1.38 -3.38 -6.29
CA ALA A 26 -0.82 -4.61 -6.84
C ALA A 26 -1.44 -4.96 -8.20
N MET A 27 -2.77 -4.87 -8.30
CA MET A 27 -3.49 -5.07 -9.56
C MET A 27 -3.11 -4.00 -10.59
N HIS A 28 -3.07 -2.73 -10.21
CA HIS A 28 -2.68 -1.64 -11.09
C HIS A 28 -1.27 -1.82 -11.65
N PHE A 29 -0.32 -2.24 -10.83
CA PHE A 29 1.05 -2.50 -11.27
C PHE A 29 1.12 -3.71 -12.19
N SER A 30 0.41 -4.79 -11.87
CA SER A 30 0.31 -5.98 -12.73
C SER A 30 -0.31 -5.64 -14.10
N ASP A 31 -1.37 -4.84 -14.14
CA ASP A 31 -1.99 -4.34 -15.39
C ASP A 31 -1.01 -3.53 -16.25
N HIS A 32 0.06 -2.96 -15.65
CA HIS A 32 1.13 -2.23 -16.32
C HIS A 32 2.40 -3.06 -16.53
N LEU A 33 2.27 -4.38 -16.51
CA LEU A 33 3.36 -5.34 -16.77
C LEU A 33 4.54 -5.24 -15.78
N ILE A 34 4.32 -4.74 -14.58
CA ILE A 34 5.27 -4.84 -13.49
C ILE A 34 5.09 -6.21 -12.83
N PRO A 35 6.13 -7.04 -12.71
CA PRO A 35 6.03 -8.31 -12.00
C PRO A 35 5.79 -8.05 -10.50
N VAL A 36 4.64 -8.46 -10.00
CA VAL A 36 4.22 -8.21 -8.61
C VAL A 36 4.10 -9.51 -7.84
N LYS A 37 4.54 -9.48 -6.59
CA LYS A 37 4.25 -10.48 -5.57
C LYS A 37 3.80 -9.77 -4.29
N VAL A 38 2.69 -10.21 -3.72
CA VAL A 38 2.16 -9.64 -2.48
C VAL A 38 2.47 -10.57 -1.31
N ILE A 39 2.88 -10.00 -0.19
CA ILE A 39 3.08 -10.68 1.07
C ILE A 39 2.07 -10.13 2.07
N ASP A 40 1.15 -10.98 2.49
CA ASP A 40 0.17 -10.68 3.54
C ASP A 40 0.85 -10.88 4.90
N ALA A 41 1.21 -9.79 5.55
CA ALA A 41 1.91 -9.78 6.84
C ALA A 41 0.96 -9.51 8.02
N ASP A 42 -0.36 -9.48 7.78
CA ASP A 42 -1.36 -9.33 8.83
C ASP A 42 -1.84 -10.70 9.30
N LEU A 43 -1.80 -10.95 10.61
CA LEU A 43 -2.29 -12.20 11.21
C LEU A 43 -3.77 -12.46 10.93
N GLN A 44 -4.56 -11.44 10.64
CA GLN A 44 -5.94 -11.60 10.19
C GLN A 44 -6.05 -12.21 8.81
N GLN A 45 -4.99 -12.18 8.00
CA GLN A 45 -4.91 -12.75 6.66
C GLN A 45 -6.06 -12.28 5.75
N SER A 46 -6.45 -11.02 5.89
CA SER A 46 -7.62 -10.48 5.20
C SER A 46 -7.48 -10.57 3.69
N LEU A 47 -6.29 -10.29 3.18
CA LEU A 47 -5.99 -10.33 1.75
C LEU A 47 -5.93 -11.77 1.22
N SER A 48 -5.23 -12.65 1.93
CA SER A 48 -5.10 -14.07 1.57
C SER A 48 -6.45 -14.80 1.58
N ARG A 49 -7.27 -14.55 2.59
CA ARG A 49 -8.63 -15.11 2.67
C ARG A 49 -9.55 -14.57 1.59
N HIS A 50 -9.38 -13.29 1.22
CA HIS A 50 -10.15 -12.71 0.12
C HIS A 50 -9.82 -13.41 -1.21
N ARG A 51 -8.55 -13.59 -1.53
CA ARG A 51 -8.10 -14.34 -2.71
C ARG A 51 -8.65 -15.76 -2.74
N GLN A 52 -8.62 -16.48 -1.61
CA GLN A 52 -9.16 -17.85 -1.52
C GLN A 52 -10.66 -17.89 -1.83
N ARG A 53 -11.44 -16.94 -1.32
CA ARG A 53 -12.87 -16.83 -1.62
C ARG A 53 -13.14 -16.57 -3.09
N GLU A 54 -12.39 -15.66 -3.71
CA GLU A 54 -12.50 -15.38 -5.15
C GLU A 54 -12.19 -16.64 -5.98
N LEU A 55 -11.09 -17.34 -5.67
CA LEU A 55 -10.71 -18.57 -6.37
C LEU A 55 -11.71 -19.72 -6.19
N ALA A 56 -12.39 -19.77 -5.05
CA ALA A 56 -13.40 -20.82 -4.79
C ALA A 56 -14.63 -20.70 -5.73
N THR A 57 -14.92 -19.51 -6.22
CA THR A 57 -16.08 -19.23 -7.09
C THR A 57 -15.74 -19.26 -8.59
N ARG A 58 -14.47 -19.52 -8.96
CA ARG A 58 -14.01 -19.48 -10.36
C ARG A 58 -13.64 -20.87 -10.88
N SER A 59 -13.91 -21.09 -12.15
CA SER A 59 -13.48 -22.30 -12.87
C SER A 59 -11.99 -22.22 -13.26
N ASP A 60 -11.49 -21.05 -13.66
CA ASP A 60 -10.08 -20.82 -13.91
C ASP A 60 -9.32 -20.54 -12.60
N LYS A 61 -8.04 -20.89 -12.57
CA LYS A 61 -7.14 -20.66 -11.44
C LYS A 61 -6.03 -19.67 -11.78
N TRP A 62 -6.18 -18.93 -12.88
CA TRP A 62 -5.24 -17.90 -13.26
C TRP A 62 -5.28 -16.74 -12.25
N VAL A 63 -4.11 -16.22 -11.92
CA VAL A 63 -3.94 -15.08 -11.01
C VAL A 63 -2.94 -14.08 -11.60
N PRO A 64 -3.20 -12.77 -11.51
CA PRO A 64 -2.32 -11.72 -12.04
C PRO A 64 -1.02 -11.58 -11.22
N TYR A 65 -1.05 -11.95 -9.94
CA TYR A 65 0.08 -11.95 -9.01
C TYR A 65 -0.18 -12.95 -7.87
N THR A 66 0.87 -13.42 -7.23
CA THR A 66 0.75 -14.32 -6.07
C THR A 66 0.55 -13.54 -4.78
N ILE A 67 -0.11 -14.17 -3.81
CA ILE A 67 -0.25 -13.67 -2.43
C ILE A 67 0.23 -14.78 -1.51
N ASP A 68 1.32 -14.53 -0.78
CA ASP A 68 1.85 -15.42 0.24
C ASP A 68 1.63 -14.78 1.63
N PHE A 69 1.40 -15.60 2.63
CA PHE A 69 1.29 -15.15 4.02
C PHE A 69 2.60 -15.35 4.75
N ILE A 70 2.92 -14.41 5.66
CA ILE A 70 4.02 -14.51 6.61
C ILE A 70 3.55 -14.20 8.02
N ASN A 71 3.89 -15.07 8.97
CA ASN A 71 3.74 -14.76 10.39
C ASN A 71 4.96 -13.94 10.87
N THR A 72 4.76 -12.66 11.10
CA THR A 72 5.84 -11.74 11.49
C THR A 72 6.38 -12.00 12.90
N SER A 73 5.64 -12.74 13.75
CA SER A 73 6.15 -13.16 15.07
C SER A 73 7.23 -14.24 14.97
N ASP A 74 7.32 -14.94 13.84
CA ASP A 74 8.41 -15.87 13.53
C ASP A 74 9.54 -15.13 12.79
N ILE A 75 10.47 -14.60 13.57
CA ILE A 75 11.59 -13.78 13.07
C ILE A 75 12.45 -14.56 12.07
N GLU A 76 12.66 -15.86 12.30
CA GLU A 76 13.48 -16.66 11.39
C GLU A 76 12.81 -16.84 10.04
N SER A 77 11.53 -17.12 10.00
CA SER A 77 10.75 -17.16 8.76
C SER A 77 10.79 -15.81 8.03
N VAL A 78 10.73 -14.68 8.75
CA VAL A 78 10.87 -13.35 8.13
C VAL A 78 12.26 -13.16 7.53
N ARG A 79 13.33 -13.56 8.22
CA ARG A 79 14.72 -13.49 7.70
C ARG A 79 14.89 -14.30 6.42
N LEU A 80 14.37 -15.54 6.40
CA LEU A 80 14.40 -16.42 5.23
C LEU A 80 13.62 -15.80 4.07
N LEU A 81 12.42 -15.26 4.35
CA LEU A 81 11.63 -14.56 3.33
C LEU A 81 12.41 -13.38 2.74
N MET A 82 13.01 -12.53 3.56
CA MET A 82 13.73 -11.35 3.07
C MET A 82 14.99 -11.75 2.28
N ALA A 83 15.66 -12.82 2.66
CA ALA A 83 16.75 -13.38 1.88
C ALA A 83 16.28 -13.88 0.49
N GLU A 84 15.10 -14.51 0.42
CA GLU A 84 14.50 -14.92 -0.87
C GLU A 84 14.04 -13.71 -1.69
N VAL A 85 13.33 -12.76 -1.09
CA VAL A 85 12.89 -11.52 -1.75
C VAL A 85 14.05 -10.83 -2.47
N ASN A 86 15.24 -10.84 -1.89
CA ASN A 86 16.42 -10.20 -2.46
C ASN A 86 16.97 -10.88 -3.73
N LYS A 87 16.57 -12.12 -4.01
CA LYS A 87 17.04 -12.89 -5.17
C LYS A 87 16.20 -12.68 -6.43
N TYR A 88 14.94 -12.28 -6.30
CA TYR A 88 14.00 -12.24 -7.43
C TYR A 88 13.79 -10.83 -7.98
N PRO A 89 13.80 -10.63 -9.30
CA PRO A 89 13.52 -9.34 -9.94
C PRO A 89 12.02 -9.09 -10.01
N CYS A 90 11.43 -8.77 -8.86
CA CYS A 90 9.99 -8.60 -8.67
C CYS A 90 9.70 -7.38 -7.78
N CYS A 91 8.54 -6.76 -7.95
CA CYS A 91 7.98 -5.79 -7.03
C CYS A 91 7.27 -6.55 -5.90
N PHE A 92 7.85 -6.55 -4.73
CA PHE A 92 7.26 -7.14 -3.53
C PHE A 92 6.45 -6.09 -2.79
N MET A 93 5.17 -6.39 -2.59
CA MET A 93 4.25 -5.51 -1.86
C MET A 93 3.82 -6.19 -0.56
N PHE A 94 4.03 -5.53 0.57
CA PHE A 94 3.68 -6.03 1.89
C PHE A 94 2.39 -5.35 2.36
N ASP A 95 1.34 -6.15 2.60
CA ASP A 95 0.15 -5.69 3.33
C ASP A 95 0.43 -5.88 4.82
N SER A 96 0.71 -4.78 5.53
CA SER A 96 1.20 -4.82 6.90
C SER A 96 0.12 -4.45 7.90
N PRO A 97 0.10 -5.06 9.10
CA PRO A 97 -0.77 -4.62 10.19
C PRO A 97 -0.43 -3.20 10.63
N GLY A 98 -1.36 -2.57 11.36
CA GLY A 98 -1.16 -1.22 11.89
C GLY A 98 -0.17 -1.13 13.06
N ASN A 99 0.49 -2.22 13.43
CA ASN A 99 1.45 -2.28 14.54
C ASN A 99 2.88 -2.06 14.03
N VAL A 100 3.62 -1.16 14.64
CA VAL A 100 5.03 -0.86 14.31
C VAL A 100 6.02 -1.46 15.30
N ASN A 101 5.56 -2.09 16.37
CA ASN A 101 6.41 -2.63 17.44
C ASN A 101 6.72 -4.12 17.26
N ASP A 102 6.36 -4.71 16.14
CA ASP A 102 6.65 -6.10 15.82
C ASP A 102 8.09 -6.22 15.29
N PRO A 103 8.95 -7.05 15.91
CA PRO A 103 10.35 -7.22 15.50
C PRO A 103 10.48 -7.76 14.05
N GLY A 104 9.59 -8.63 13.61
CA GLY A 104 9.61 -9.15 12.25
C GLY A 104 9.23 -8.09 11.23
N LEU A 105 8.24 -7.23 11.54
CA LEU A 105 7.92 -6.07 10.71
C LEU A 105 9.10 -5.10 10.62
N THR A 106 9.83 -4.91 11.70
CA THR A 106 11.04 -4.08 11.72
C THR A 106 12.08 -4.55 10.69
N LEU A 107 12.30 -5.86 10.59
CA LEU A 107 13.20 -6.43 9.57
C LEU A 107 12.72 -6.13 8.15
N ILE A 108 11.43 -6.22 7.90
CA ILE A 108 10.84 -5.88 6.59
C ILE A 108 11.03 -4.37 6.32
N TYR A 109 10.69 -3.51 7.29
CA TYR A 109 10.71 -2.06 7.13
C TYR A 109 12.10 -1.48 6.91
N GLN A 110 13.15 -2.11 7.46
CA GLN A 110 14.54 -1.73 7.23
C GLN A 110 14.98 -1.84 5.76
N GLU A 111 14.34 -2.73 5.01
CA GLU A 111 14.69 -3.01 3.62
C GLU A 111 13.73 -2.39 2.58
N LEU A 112 12.68 -1.69 3.01
CA LEU A 112 11.73 -1.07 2.10
C LEU A 112 12.37 0.04 1.26
N ASP A 113 12.01 0.08 -0.02
CA ASP A 113 12.30 1.20 -0.91
C ASP A 113 11.21 2.29 -0.79
N TYR A 114 9.95 1.85 -0.64
CA TYR A 114 8.78 2.73 -0.58
C TYR A 114 7.80 2.28 0.49
N ALA A 115 7.12 3.25 1.09
CA ALA A 115 5.99 3.02 1.99
C ALA A 115 4.78 3.84 1.51
N ILE A 116 3.64 3.17 1.33
CA ILE A 116 2.36 3.77 0.97
C ILE A 116 1.55 3.92 2.25
N ILE A 117 1.15 5.14 2.57
CA ILE A 117 0.46 5.46 3.81
C ILE A 117 -0.90 6.10 3.48
N PRO A 118 -1.97 5.30 3.36
CA PRO A 118 -3.31 5.85 3.20
C PRO A 118 -3.79 6.50 4.49
N TYR A 119 -4.49 7.64 4.37
CA TYR A 119 -5.10 8.36 5.48
C TYR A 119 -6.40 9.04 5.04
N GLU A 120 -7.25 9.37 5.99
CA GLU A 120 -8.48 10.12 5.76
C GLU A 120 -8.29 11.59 6.12
N LEU A 121 -8.98 12.51 5.42
CA LEU A 121 -8.92 13.95 5.68
C LEU A 121 -9.83 14.33 6.86
N ASN A 122 -9.44 13.89 8.05
CA ASN A 122 -9.98 14.33 9.32
C ASN A 122 -8.82 14.51 10.32
N ALA A 123 -8.99 15.33 11.33
CA ALA A 123 -7.94 15.70 12.27
C ALA A 123 -7.25 14.47 12.89
N ASP A 124 -8.03 13.54 13.44
CA ASP A 124 -7.50 12.33 14.11
C ASP A 124 -6.62 11.48 13.18
N SER A 125 -7.03 11.34 11.91
CA SER A 125 -6.28 10.53 10.93
C SER A 125 -5.01 11.25 10.48
N VAL A 126 -5.08 12.56 10.28
CA VAL A 126 -3.92 13.38 9.91
C VAL A 126 -2.89 13.39 11.03
N ASP A 127 -3.30 13.67 12.26
CA ASP A 127 -2.41 13.70 13.43
C ASP A 127 -1.73 12.35 13.67
N ALA A 128 -2.51 11.26 13.63
CA ALA A 128 -1.96 9.91 13.75
C ALA A 128 -0.97 9.59 12.63
N THR A 129 -1.23 10.04 11.41
CA THR A 129 -0.36 9.83 10.25
C THR A 129 0.94 10.64 10.37
N ILE A 130 0.86 11.89 10.82
CA ILE A 130 2.04 12.74 11.08
C ILE A 130 2.93 12.09 12.14
N LEU A 131 2.33 11.69 13.28
CA LEU A 131 3.08 11.03 14.35
C LEU A 131 3.76 9.75 13.84
N PHE A 132 3.01 8.89 13.16
CA PHE A 132 3.53 7.66 12.57
C PHE A 132 4.69 7.94 11.59
N ALA A 133 4.51 8.87 10.68
CA ALA A 133 5.52 9.20 9.67
C ALA A 133 6.81 9.74 10.30
N ARG A 134 6.71 10.57 11.34
CA ARG A 134 7.87 11.07 12.09
C ARG A 134 8.62 9.93 12.79
N LEU A 135 7.92 9.03 13.47
CA LEU A 135 8.51 7.85 14.11
C LEU A 135 9.15 6.93 13.06
N PHE A 136 8.45 6.67 11.97
CA PHE A 136 8.98 5.83 10.88
C PHE A 136 10.28 6.39 10.31
N ARG A 137 10.35 7.70 10.08
CA ARG A 137 11.55 8.38 9.57
C ARG A 137 12.75 8.35 10.50
N GLN A 138 12.55 8.21 11.82
CA GLN A 138 13.64 8.06 12.77
C GLN A 138 14.36 6.72 12.62
N HIS A 139 13.66 5.66 12.16
CA HIS A 139 14.18 4.30 12.15
C HIS A 139 14.37 3.72 10.74
N PHE A 140 13.65 4.23 9.72
CA PHE A 140 13.59 3.63 8.39
C PHE A 140 13.81 4.66 7.28
N ARG A 141 14.34 4.20 6.13
CA ARG A 141 14.76 5.05 5.01
C ARG A 141 13.82 5.04 3.81
N ALA A 142 12.78 4.21 3.84
CA ALA A 142 11.84 4.12 2.73
C ALA A 142 11.28 5.48 2.32
N LYS A 143 11.11 5.73 1.03
CA LYS A 143 10.43 6.93 0.56
C LYS A 143 8.94 6.82 0.87
N LEU A 144 8.38 7.82 1.54
CA LEU A 144 6.98 7.82 1.96
C LEU A 144 6.09 8.44 0.88
N TYR A 145 4.98 7.77 0.60
CA TYR A 145 3.87 8.26 -0.23
C TYR A 145 2.60 8.26 0.62
N PHE A 146 2.04 9.44 0.80
CA PHE A 146 0.80 9.64 1.55
C PHE A 146 -0.36 9.74 0.60
N ILE A 147 -1.36 8.87 0.75
CA ILE A 147 -2.55 8.85 -0.10
C ILE A 147 -3.75 9.35 0.71
N PRO A 148 -4.27 10.56 0.42
CA PRO A 148 -5.59 10.96 0.94
C PRO A 148 -6.63 10.01 0.35
N ASN A 149 -7.19 9.15 1.20
CA ASN A 149 -8.12 8.10 0.80
C ASN A 149 -9.53 8.37 1.31
N LYS A 150 -10.53 7.82 0.65
CA LYS A 150 -11.95 8.00 0.98
C LYS A 150 -12.38 9.47 1.05
N VAL A 151 -11.78 10.31 0.21
CA VAL A 151 -12.10 11.73 0.19
C VAL A 151 -13.50 11.95 -0.35
N SER A 152 -14.38 12.55 0.47
CA SER A 152 -15.75 12.84 0.09
C SER A 152 -15.85 14.23 -0.52
N SER A 153 -16.27 14.32 -1.77
CA SER A 153 -16.51 15.60 -2.44
C SER A 153 -17.60 16.47 -1.74
N VAL A 154 -18.53 15.81 -1.04
CA VAL A 154 -19.60 16.52 -0.28
C VAL A 154 -19.01 17.23 0.95
N PHE A 155 -17.96 16.70 1.55
CA PHE A 155 -17.38 17.24 2.77
C PHE A 155 -16.15 18.13 2.54
N GLU A 156 -15.63 18.21 1.32
CA GLU A 156 -14.45 19.02 1.00
C GLU A 156 -14.60 20.51 1.34
N LEU A 157 -15.82 21.03 1.28
CA LEU A 157 -16.12 22.43 1.62
C LEU A 157 -16.21 22.72 3.13
N ARG A 158 -16.21 21.70 3.98
CA ARG A 158 -16.24 21.88 5.44
C ARG A 158 -14.91 22.42 5.93
N GLY A 159 -14.95 23.41 6.81
CA GLY A 159 -13.74 24.05 7.35
C GLY A 159 -12.79 23.08 8.03
N GLU A 160 -13.30 22.07 8.73
CA GLU A 160 -12.51 21.02 9.38
C GLU A 160 -11.70 20.16 8.38
N VAL A 161 -12.34 19.77 7.27
CA VAL A 161 -11.66 18.96 6.21
C VAL A 161 -10.61 19.79 5.51
N ARG A 162 -10.90 21.08 5.25
CA ARG A 162 -9.92 21.99 4.66
C ARG A 162 -8.72 22.20 5.58
N LYS A 163 -8.95 22.42 6.87
CA LYS A 163 -7.88 22.54 7.86
C LYS A 163 -7.04 21.25 7.93
N ALA A 164 -7.67 20.10 8.03
CA ALA A 164 -6.96 18.82 8.04
C ALA A 164 -6.10 18.62 6.77
N ARG A 165 -6.56 19.11 5.60
CA ARG A 165 -5.78 19.10 4.37
C ARG A 165 -4.58 20.06 4.44
N GLU A 166 -4.77 21.26 4.95
CA GLU A 166 -3.71 22.26 5.14
C GLU A 166 -2.62 21.71 6.07
N ASP A 167 -3.02 21.17 7.23
CA ASP A 167 -2.12 20.54 8.19
C ASP A 167 -1.36 19.34 7.58
N ALA A 168 -2.06 18.49 6.81
CA ALA A 168 -1.44 17.37 6.11
C ALA A 168 -0.41 17.84 5.08
N VAL A 169 -0.75 18.84 4.26
CA VAL A 169 0.18 19.39 3.24
C VAL A 169 1.42 20.00 3.91
N GLU A 170 1.24 20.74 4.99
CA GLU A 170 2.34 21.37 5.71
C GLU A 170 3.28 20.35 6.36
N GLU A 171 2.73 19.37 7.07
CA GLU A 171 3.53 18.47 7.89
C GLU A 171 3.96 17.19 7.15
N LEU A 172 3.05 16.53 6.44
CA LEU A 172 3.38 15.32 5.69
C LEU A 172 4.22 15.63 4.45
N GLY A 173 4.01 16.80 3.82
CA GLY A 173 4.82 17.25 2.69
C GLY A 173 6.31 17.40 3.00
N LYS A 174 6.67 17.68 4.27
CA LYS A 174 8.06 17.70 4.75
C LYS A 174 8.66 16.29 4.88
N LEU A 175 7.81 15.26 5.04
CA LEU A 175 8.22 13.88 5.32
C LEU A 175 8.20 12.97 4.08
N GLY A 176 7.42 13.30 3.06
CA GLY A 176 7.29 12.50 1.85
C GLY A 176 6.45 13.16 0.77
N VAL A 177 5.97 12.34 -0.16
CA VAL A 177 5.15 12.79 -1.28
C VAL A 177 3.68 12.60 -0.94
N ILE A 178 2.88 13.65 -1.03
CA ILE A 178 1.42 13.54 -0.97
C ILE A 178 0.93 13.34 -2.39
N THR A 179 0.19 12.26 -2.62
CA THR A 179 -0.40 11.94 -3.92
C THR A 179 -1.71 12.69 -4.12
N PRO A 180 -2.23 12.77 -5.35
CA PRO A 180 -3.64 13.09 -5.58
C PRO A 180 -4.59 12.19 -4.78
N ASP A 181 -5.78 12.73 -4.50
CA ASP A 181 -6.80 12.07 -3.67
C ASP A 181 -7.39 10.83 -4.35
N ILE A 182 -7.70 9.82 -3.54
CA ILE A 182 -8.62 8.76 -3.93
C ILE A 182 -9.99 9.09 -3.33
N LYS A 183 -10.95 9.39 -4.22
CA LYS A 183 -12.30 9.78 -3.81
C LYS A 183 -13.11 8.57 -3.30
N MET A 184 -13.99 8.85 -2.35
CA MET A 184 -14.98 7.88 -1.89
C MET A 184 -16.08 7.75 -2.95
N THR A 185 -16.03 6.69 -3.72
CA THR A 185 -16.97 6.40 -4.79
C THR A 185 -17.45 4.95 -4.70
N THR A 186 -18.60 4.65 -5.31
CA THR A 186 -19.16 3.29 -5.30
C THR A 186 -18.22 2.27 -5.94
N CYS A 187 -17.46 2.66 -6.97
CA CYS A 187 -16.49 1.76 -7.60
C CYS A 187 -15.31 1.42 -6.67
N MET A 188 -15.05 2.21 -5.64
CA MET A 188 -14.04 1.94 -4.62
C MET A 188 -14.57 1.09 -3.46
N ASN A 189 -15.86 0.72 -3.44
CA ASN A 189 -16.39 -0.23 -2.47
C ASN A 189 -15.95 -1.65 -2.83
N GLY A 190 -15.06 -2.20 -2.03
CA GLY A 190 -14.46 -3.52 -2.27
C GLY A 190 -13.33 -3.50 -3.31
N TYR A 191 -12.70 -4.65 -3.47
CA TYR A 191 -11.60 -4.87 -4.40
C TYR A 191 -11.64 -6.33 -4.90
N SER A 192 -11.06 -6.59 -6.07
CA SER A 192 -10.70 -7.93 -6.52
C SER A 192 -9.20 -8.10 -6.49
N THR A 193 -8.75 -9.29 -6.18
CA THR A 193 -7.34 -9.68 -6.24
C THR A 193 -7.02 -10.41 -7.56
N ILE A 194 -8.04 -10.75 -8.35
CA ILE A 194 -7.92 -11.54 -9.59
C ILE A 194 -8.27 -10.72 -10.81
N ASP A 195 -9.37 -9.97 -10.77
CA ASP A 195 -9.86 -9.24 -11.92
C ASP A 195 -9.14 -7.90 -12.08
N SER A 196 -8.70 -7.58 -13.29
CA SER A 196 -8.14 -6.29 -13.65
C SER A 196 -9.06 -5.15 -13.23
N LEU A 197 -8.47 -4.00 -12.92
CA LEU A 197 -9.24 -2.83 -12.52
C LEU A 197 -10.23 -2.43 -13.60
N GLY A 198 -11.52 -2.42 -13.29
CA GLY A 198 -12.55 -1.86 -14.15
C GLY A 198 -12.26 -0.38 -14.47
N ARG A 199 -12.83 0.12 -15.58
CA ARG A 199 -12.58 1.47 -16.10
C ARG A 199 -12.70 2.55 -15.02
N ASP A 200 -13.78 2.53 -14.25
CA ASP A 200 -14.06 3.57 -13.24
C ASP A 200 -13.09 3.52 -12.06
N LYS A 201 -12.78 2.31 -11.58
CA LYS A 201 -11.79 2.12 -10.51
C LYS A 201 -10.38 2.51 -10.96
N ARG A 202 -9.99 2.13 -12.19
CA ARG A 202 -8.73 2.54 -12.80
C ARG A 202 -8.62 4.07 -12.88
N SER A 203 -9.69 4.74 -13.31
CA SER A 203 -9.74 6.20 -13.36
C SER A 203 -9.62 6.84 -11.99
N ALA A 204 -10.30 6.27 -10.97
CA ALA A 204 -10.29 6.79 -9.60
C ALA A 204 -8.91 6.75 -8.93
N VAL A 205 -8.06 5.77 -9.27
CA VAL A 205 -6.74 5.58 -8.64
C VAL A 205 -5.56 6.03 -9.51
N LYS A 206 -5.80 6.31 -10.79
CA LYS A 206 -4.76 6.54 -11.81
C LYS A 206 -3.72 7.56 -11.39
N GLU A 207 -4.14 8.73 -10.94
CA GLU A 207 -3.24 9.83 -10.62
C GLU A 207 -2.43 9.54 -9.35
N ALA A 208 -3.09 9.04 -8.30
CA ALA A 208 -2.42 8.67 -7.05
C ALA A 208 -1.38 7.57 -7.26
N PHE A 209 -1.73 6.53 -8.01
CA PHE A 209 -0.82 5.41 -8.25
C PHE A 209 0.25 5.72 -9.30
N TYR A 210 0.01 6.66 -10.22
CA TYR A 210 1.03 7.07 -11.18
C TYR A 210 2.28 7.62 -10.50
N GLU A 211 2.12 8.45 -9.48
CA GLU A 211 3.24 9.02 -8.73
C GLU A 211 4.10 7.95 -8.04
N ILE A 212 3.46 6.88 -7.58
CA ILE A 212 4.13 5.75 -6.93
C ILE A 212 4.72 4.80 -7.98
N MET A 213 3.98 4.50 -9.01
CA MET A 213 4.35 3.53 -10.05
C MET A 213 5.49 4.02 -10.94
N LYS A 214 5.53 5.31 -11.27
CA LYS A 214 6.50 5.90 -12.20
C LYS A 214 7.98 5.56 -11.89
N PRO A 215 8.49 5.71 -10.67
CA PRO A 215 9.86 5.31 -10.35
C PRO A 215 10.04 3.78 -10.41
N ILE A 216 9.02 3.01 -10.05
CA ILE A 216 9.07 1.54 -10.04
C ILE A 216 9.07 0.99 -11.47
N TRP A 217 8.20 1.52 -12.32
CA TRP A 217 8.12 1.14 -13.73
C TRP A 217 9.46 1.28 -14.45
N ARG A 218 10.22 2.33 -14.14
CA ARG A 218 11.56 2.54 -14.70
C ARG A 218 12.55 1.43 -14.33
N VAL A 219 12.43 0.83 -13.16
CA VAL A 219 13.31 -0.29 -12.74
C VAL A 219 13.12 -1.49 -13.64
N TYR A 220 11.89 -1.76 -14.09
CA TYR A 220 11.54 -2.97 -14.87
C TYR A 220 11.54 -2.75 -16.39
N ASN A 221 11.37 -1.51 -16.86
CA ASN A 221 11.18 -1.20 -18.29
C ASN A 221 12.31 -0.37 -18.92
N ASN A 222 13.30 0.08 -18.16
CA ASN A 222 14.52 0.66 -18.72
C ASN A 222 15.53 -0.46 -19.03
N LYS A 223 15.28 -1.15 -20.14
CA LYS A 223 16.26 -2.03 -20.81
C LYS A 223 16.99 -1.27 -21.89
#